data_c622cb8d4e4a34f0e1ea7badd74d29ca
#
_entry.id   c622cb8d4e4a34f0e1ea7badd74d29ca
#
_cell.length_a   1.000
_cell.length_b   1.000
_cell.length_c   1.000
_cell.angle_alpha   90.00
_cell.angle_beta   90.00
_cell.angle_gamma   90.00
#
_symmetry.space_group_name_H-M   'P 1'
#
loop_
_entity.id
_entity.type
_entity.pdbx_description
1 polymer ?
#
loop_
_entity_poly.entity_id
_entity_poly.type
_entity_poly.pdbx_seq_one_letter_code
_entity_poly.pdbx_strand_id
1 'polypeptide(L)'
;MKMRNRMAALLLCISIGAALAACGNEAKSIGASDAVQSASEVSEQTQIANPWVDAENQNDAQQQAGFTIQLPSSLPAEYGAPTFQVIPDDILEADYAGNGDAEICIRKAVGTDDPSGDYNQYSGSQQMTVGDVEVTMKGNDGGVSLAVWQDGNNAYSIGVYNAAGITAEEMAQMVS
;
A
#
# COMPACT_ATOMS: atom_id res chain seq x y z
N MET A 1 -20.64 -8.86 45.82
CA MET A 1 -19.55 -9.18 46.77
C MET A 1 -18.25 -8.57 46.21
N LYS A 2 -17.69 -7.62 46.95
CA LYS A 2 -16.49 -6.83 46.67
C LYS A 2 -15.24 -7.72 46.64
N MET A 3 -14.32 -7.48 45.73
CA MET A 3 -12.90 -7.43 46.12
C MET A 3 -12.10 -6.65 45.07
N ARG A 4 -11.62 -5.51 45.54
CA ARG A 4 -10.61 -4.63 44.96
C ARG A 4 -9.24 -5.21 45.31
N ASN A 5 -8.30 -5.28 44.39
CA ASN A 5 -6.89 -5.32 44.74
C ASN A 5 -6.12 -4.29 43.94
N ARG A 6 -5.62 -3.32 44.68
CA ARG A 6 -4.61 -2.32 44.32
C ARG A 6 -3.25 -2.90 44.72
N MET A 7 -2.24 -2.70 43.93
CA MET A 7 -0.81 -2.54 44.33
C MET A 7 -0.07 -2.21 43.06
N ALA A 8 0.46 -1.08 42.89
CA ALA A 8 1.52 -0.32 43.58
C ALA A 8 2.81 -0.38 42.75
N ALA A 9 3.25 0.82 42.41
CA ALA A 9 4.40 1.30 41.67
C ALA A 9 5.75 0.67 42.06
N LEU A 10 6.68 0.64 41.11
CA LEU A 10 8.11 0.82 41.40
C LEU A 10 8.79 1.60 40.28
N LEU A 11 9.13 2.85 40.56
CA LEU A 11 10.10 3.68 39.86
C LEU A 11 11.50 3.14 40.14
N LEU A 12 12.32 3.02 39.10
CA LEU A 12 13.77 2.94 39.27
C LEU A 12 14.46 3.87 38.27
N CYS A 13 14.83 5.06 38.78
CA CYS A 13 15.78 5.98 38.14
C CYS A 13 17.21 5.46 38.34
N ILE A 14 17.94 5.32 37.26
CA ILE A 14 19.42 5.23 37.35
C ILE A 14 20.03 6.28 36.41
N SER A 15 20.57 7.31 37.01
CA SER A 15 21.43 8.33 36.44
C SER A 15 22.91 7.96 36.70
N ILE A 16 23.72 7.90 35.66
CA ILE A 16 25.19 7.90 35.71
C ILE A 16 25.61 8.59 34.43
N GLY A 17 26.25 9.75 34.38
CA GLY A 17 27.42 10.19 35.07
C GLY A 17 28.42 10.58 33.99
N ALA A 18 28.63 11.91 33.76
CA ALA A 18 29.61 12.48 32.82
C ALA A 18 31.05 12.21 33.27
N ALA A 19 31.92 11.95 32.31
CA ALA A 19 33.38 12.10 32.50
C ALA A 19 33.96 12.86 31.30
N LEU A 20 34.22 14.14 31.55
CA LEU A 20 35.15 14.99 30.79
C LEU A 20 36.56 14.63 31.15
N ALA A 21 37.39 14.29 30.18
CA ALA A 21 38.82 14.32 30.32
C ALA A 21 39.43 15.24 29.24
N ALA A 22 39.74 16.43 29.64
CA ALA A 22 40.60 17.36 28.90
C ALA A 22 42.06 17.00 29.19
N CYS A 23 42.85 16.87 28.13
CA CYS A 23 44.32 17.06 28.23
C CYS A 23 44.76 17.86 27.02
N GLY A 24 45.15 19.08 27.30
CA GLY A 24 45.88 19.92 26.36
C GLY A 24 47.33 19.49 26.23
N ASN A 25 47.94 19.78 25.14
CA ASN A 25 49.35 20.21 25.10
C ASN A 25 49.66 21.06 23.85
N GLU A 26 50.58 21.96 24.04
CA GLU A 26 50.87 23.17 23.28
C GLU A 26 51.55 22.95 21.92
N ALA A 27 51.29 23.89 21.09
CA ALA A 27 51.99 24.55 19.99
C ALA A 27 53.34 24.00 19.45
N LYS A 28 53.39 23.85 18.13
CA LYS A 28 54.48 24.44 17.32
C LYS A 28 54.04 24.65 15.88
N SER A 29 54.02 25.91 15.47
CA SER A 29 53.83 26.34 14.09
C SER A 29 54.93 25.87 13.17
N ILE A 30 54.63 25.49 11.94
CA ILE A 30 55.36 25.87 10.71
C ILE A 30 54.40 25.51 9.53
N GLY A 31 54.22 26.46 8.62
CA GLY A 31 53.26 26.43 7.53
C GLY A 31 53.53 25.45 6.43
N ALA A 32 52.51 25.22 5.71
CA ALA A 32 52.40 25.14 4.25
C ALA A 32 50.95 24.84 3.89
N SER A 33 50.46 25.60 2.94
CA SER A 33 49.17 25.44 2.26
C SER A 33 49.00 24.00 1.77
N ASP A 34 47.88 23.41 2.13
CA ASP A 34 47.17 22.49 1.24
C ASP A 34 45.70 22.55 1.59
N ALA A 35 44.94 23.09 0.64
CA ALA A 35 43.49 23.10 0.67
C ALA A 35 42.99 21.66 0.60
N VAL A 36 42.69 21.10 1.75
CA VAL A 36 41.85 19.88 1.78
C VAL A 36 40.42 20.34 1.55
N GLN A 37 40.04 20.24 0.32
CA GLN A 37 38.68 20.35 -0.16
C GLN A 37 37.87 19.22 0.52
N SER A 38 37.14 19.57 1.58
CA SER A 38 36.17 18.71 2.18
C SER A 38 35.11 18.45 1.11
N ALA A 39 35.22 17.33 0.43
CA ALA A 39 34.16 16.81 -0.40
C ALA A 39 33.00 16.46 0.56
N SER A 40 32.04 17.36 0.66
CA SER A 40 30.71 17.01 1.13
C SER A 40 30.19 16.00 0.14
N GLU A 41 30.18 14.73 0.51
CA GLU A 41 29.38 13.72 -0.16
C GLU A 41 27.93 14.16 0.01
N VAL A 42 27.41 14.86 -0.99
CA VAL A 42 25.99 15.01 -1.20
C VAL A 42 25.51 13.61 -1.56
N SER A 43 25.00 12.91 -0.56
CA SER A 43 24.19 11.71 -0.78
C SER A 43 23.00 12.19 -1.59
N GLU A 44 23.06 12.08 -2.91
CA GLU A 44 21.89 12.18 -3.77
C GLU A 44 20.97 11.03 -3.35
N GLN A 45 20.01 11.35 -2.48
CA GLN A 45 18.86 10.49 -2.28
C GLN A 45 18.15 10.47 -3.64
N THR A 46 18.38 9.42 -4.41
CA THR A 46 17.62 9.14 -5.62
C THR A 46 16.19 8.87 -5.18
N GLN A 47 15.37 9.92 -5.18
CA GLN A 47 13.95 9.80 -4.92
C GLN A 47 13.35 9.06 -6.12
N ILE A 48 12.85 7.85 -5.89
CA ILE A 48 12.14 7.09 -6.92
C ILE A 48 10.89 7.93 -7.26
N ALA A 49 10.78 8.36 -8.52
CA ALA A 49 9.62 9.10 -8.96
C ALA A 49 8.36 8.22 -8.83
N ASN A 50 7.25 8.81 -8.40
CA ASN A 50 5.96 8.13 -8.39
C ASN A 50 5.60 7.76 -9.85
N PRO A 51 5.41 6.46 -10.19
CA PRO A 51 5.10 6.04 -11.56
C PRO A 51 3.63 6.27 -11.94
N TRP A 52 2.75 6.54 -10.96
CA TRP A 52 1.31 6.71 -11.18
C TRP A 52 1.00 8.06 -11.81
N VAL A 53 0.14 8.04 -12.81
CA VAL A 53 -0.37 9.20 -13.54
C VAL A 53 -1.88 9.24 -13.43
N ASP A 54 -2.44 10.39 -13.04
CA ASP A 54 -3.88 10.58 -12.98
C ASP A 54 -4.48 10.60 -14.40
N ALA A 55 -5.66 9.99 -14.56
CA ALA A 55 -6.42 10.02 -15.80
C ALA A 55 -7.78 10.72 -15.58
N GLU A 56 -8.22 11.51 -16.57
CA GLU A 56 -9.45 12.29 -16.45
C GLU A 56 -10.72 11.43 -16.38
N ASN A 57 -10.69 10.25 -17.01
CA ASN A 57 -11.82 9.32 -17.08
C ASN A 57 -11.34 7.95 -17.56
N GLN A 58 -12.24 6.95 -17.56
CA GLN A 58 -11.93 5.59 -17.99
C GLN A 58 -11.34 5.50 -19.41
N ASN A 59 -11.84 6.27 -20.36
CA ASN A 59 -11.33 6.22 -21.73
C ASN A 59 -9.89 6.76 -21.82
N ASP A 60 -9.59 7.82 -21.11
CA ASP A 60 -8.24 8.38 -21.00
C ASP A 60 -7.31 7.37 -20.31
N ALA A 61 -7.73 6.79 -19.19
CA ALA A 61 -6.97 5.74 -18.50
C ALA A 61 -6.64 4.55 -19.41
N GLN A 62 -7.62 4.07 -20.18
CA GLN A 62 -7.43 2.97 -21.12
C GLN A 62 -6.47 3.31 -22.27
N GLN A 63 -6.47 4.57 -22.74
CA GLN A 63 -5.52 5.02 -23.76
C GLN A 63 -4.10 5.06 -23.20
N GLN A 64 -3.92 5.56 -21.98
CA GLN A 64 -2.60 5.63 -21.33
C GLN A 64 -2.07 4.24 -20.95
N ALA A 65 -2.96 3.33 -20.52
CA ALA A 65 -2.60 1.95 -20.15
C ALA A 65 -2.36 1.04 -21.36
N GLY A 66 -2.86 1.41 -22.56
CA GLY A 66 -2.74 0.60 -23.77
C GLY A 66 -3.69 -0.61 -23.83
N PHE A 67 -4.62 -0.76 -22.85
CA PHE A 67 -5.62 -1.82 -22.80
C PHE A 67 -6.94 -1.34 -22.18
N THR A 68 -8.01 -2.13 -22.34
CA THR A 68 -9.33 -1.83 -21.75
C THR A 68 -9.52 -2.56 -20.43
N ILE A 69 -10.32 -1.96 -19.52
CA ILE A 69 -10.82 -2.59 -18.30
C ILE A 69 -12.35 -2.61 -18.34
N GLN A 70 -12.94 -3.71 -17.91
CA GLN A 70 -14.38 -3.77 -17.59
C GLN A 70 -14.54 -3.52 -16.10
N LEU A 71 -15.42 -2.58 -15.77
CA LEU A 71 -15.75 -2.27 -14.39
C LEU A 71 -17.06 -2.96 -14.01
N PRO A 72 -17.29 -3.29 -12.74
CA PRO A 72 -18.53 -3.88 -12.27
C PRO A 72 -19.73 -3.04 -12.71
N SER A 73 -20.79 -3.69 -13.16
CA SER A 73 -22.04 -3.03 -13.60
C SER A 73 -22.82 -2.42 -12.43
N SER A 74 -22.57 -2.87 -11.22
CA SER A 74 -23.17 -2.35 -9.98
C SER A 74 -22.19 -2.50 -8.81
N LEU A 75 -22.18 -1.50 -7.96
CA LEU A 75 -21.49 -1.48 -6.66
C LEU A 75 -22.52 -1.16 -5.58
N PRO A 76 -22.21 -1.44 -4.28
CA PRO A 76 -23.04 -0.95 -3.19
C PRO A 76 -23.27 0.56 -3.28
N ALA A 77 -24.48 1.01 -2.87
CA ALA A 77 -24.94 2.39 -3.14
C ALA A 77 -24.12 3.50 -2.45
N GLU A 78 -23.30 3.13 -1.48
CA GLU A 78 -22.39 4.04 -0.76
C GLU A 78 -21.16 4.47 -1.56
N TYR A 79 -20.83 3.79 -2.66
CA TYR A 79 -19.67 4.11 -3.49
C TYR A 79 -20.05 5.03 -4.63
N GLY A 80 -19.22 6.06 -4.83
CA GLY A 80 -19.41 7.09 -5.85
C GLY A 80 -18.93 6.69 -7.25
N ALA A 81 -18.70 7.68 -8.09
CA ALA A 81 -18.03 7.46 -9.37
C ALA A 81 -16.51 7.24 -9.13
N PRO A 82 -15.84 6.41 -9.95
CA PRO A 82 -14.43 6.14 -9.79
C PRO A 82 -13.54 7.31 -10.22
N THR A 83 -12.39 7.43 -9.57
CA THR A 83 -11.21 8.11 -10.09
C THR A 83 -10.28 7.09 -10.74
N PHE A 84 -9.40 7.57 -11.63
CA PHE A 84 -8.53 6.68 -12.39
C PHE A 84 -7.07 7.10 -12.28
N GLN A 85 -6.19 6.10 -12.10
CA GLN A 85 -4.74 6.26 -12.20
C GLN A 85 -4.15 5.14 -13.07
N VAL A 86 -3.01 5.41 -13.68
CA VAL A 86 -2.32 4.42 -14.51
C VAL A 86 -0.82 4.44 -14.27
N ILE A 87 -0.21 3.27 -14.37
CA ILE A 87 1.20 3.15 -14.73
C ILE A 87 1.19 2.82 -16.23
N PRO A 88 1.64 3.72 -17.11
CA PRO A 88 1.53 3.54 -18.56
C PRO A 88 2.05 2.19 -19.02
N ASP A 89 1.30 1.53 -19.91
CA ASP A 89 1.59 0.22 -20.48
C ASP A 89 1.70 -0.95 -19.49
N ASP A 90 1.31 -0.73 -18.21
CA ASP A 90 1.47 -1.73 -17.14
C ASP A 90 0.19 -1.93 -16.32
N ILE A 91 -0.29 -0.92 -15.56
CA ILE A 91 -1.42 -1.04 -14.64
C ILE A 91 -2.45 0.07 -14.89
N LEU A 92 -3.73 -0.28 -14.89
CA LEU A 92 -4.85 0.64 -14.79
C LEU A 92 -5.59 0.39 -13.48
N GLU A 93 -5.85 1.46 -12.74
CA GLU A 93 -6.55 1.47 -11.46
C GLU A 93 -7.81 2.31 -11.54
N ALA A 94 -8.87 1.84 -10.91
CA ALA A 94 -10.13 2.56 -10.70
C ALA A 94 -10.48 2.50 -9.21
N ASP A 95 -10.50 3.66 -8.56
CA ASP A 95 -10.79 3.80 -7.14
C ASP A 95 -12.16 4.42 -6.90
N TYR A 96 -12.97 3.74 -6.14
CA TYR A 96 -14.30 4.16 -5.73
C TYR A 96 -14.31 4.53 -4.25
N ALA A 97 -14.45 5.79 -3.95
CA ALA A 97 -14.62 6.25 -2.58
C ALA A 97 -16.03 5.96 -2.06
N GLY A 98 -16.10 5.36 -0.87
CA GLY A 98 -17.32 5.11 -0.14
C GLY A 98 -17.54 6.08 1.03
N ASN A 99 -18.35 5.68 1.99
CA ASN A 99 -18.57 6.47 3.19
C ASN A 99 -17.40 6.35 4.18
N GLY A 100 -16.93 7.47 4.73
CA GLY A 100 -15.79 7.50 5.64
C GLY A 100 -14.50 7.09 4.96
N ASP A 101 -13.83 6.06 5.47
CA ASP A 101 -12.58 5.52 4.92
C ASP A 101 -12.82 4.27 4.03
N ALA A 102 -14.08 3.99 3.65
CA ALA A 102 -14.38 2.87 2.78
C ALA A 102 -13.96 3.15 1.34
N GLU A 103 -13.33 2.18 0.70
CA GLU A 103 -12.82 2.26 -0.66
C GLU A 103 -12.95 0.92 -1.37
N ILE A 104 -13.22 0.95 -2.68
CA ILE A 104 -13.04 -0.20 -3.57
C ILE A 104 -12.01 0.20 -4.62
N CYS A 105 -10.90 -0.55 -4.65
CA CYS A 105 -9.83 -0.37 -5.64
C CYS A 105 -9.86 -1.54 -6.62
N ILE A 106 -9.99 -1.26 -7.91
CA ILE A 106 -10.02 -2.25 -8.98
C ILE A 106 -8.82 -2.04 -9.88
N ARG A 107 -8.02 -3.08 -10.06
CA ARG A 107 -6.83 -3.03 -10.92
C ARG A 107 -6.86 -4.10 -12.00
N LYS A 108 -6.33 -3.72 -13.15
CA LYS A 108 -5.92 -4.63 -14.22
C LYS A 108 -4.48 -4.33 -14.58
N ALA A 109 -3.67 -5.37 -14.71
CA ALA A 109 -2.28 -5.26 -15.10
C ALA A 109 -1.94 -6.20 -16.26
N VAL A 110 -0.90 -5.87 -17.01
CA VAL A 110 -0.27 -6.77 -17.98
C VAL A 110 0.59 -7.77 -17.21
N GLY A 111 0.56 -9.04 -17.62
CA GLY A 111 1.29 -10.11 -16.93
C GLY A 111 0.43 -10.93 -15.98
N THR A 112 1.10 -11.71 -15.14
CA THR A 112 0.44 -12.70 -14.27
C THR A 112 0.70 -12.47 -12.77
N ASP A 113 1.45 -11.44 -12.42
CA ASP A 113 1.74 -11.10 -11.04
C ASP A 113 0.52 -10.43 -10.38
N ASP A 114 0.36 -10.59 -9.07
CA ASP A 114 -0.72 -9.97 -8.29
C ASP A 114 -0.62 -8.44 -8.35
N PRO A 115 -1.57 -7.74 -9.00
CA PRO A 115 -1.49 -6.29 -9.18
C PRO A 115 -2.07 -5.51 -7.99
N SER A 116 -2.58 -6.19 -6.96
CA SER A 116 -3.34 -5.53 -5.88
C SER A 116 -2.52 -4.52 -5.08
N GLY A 117 -1.21 -4.73 -4.97
CA GLY A 117 -0.37 -3.95 -4.07
C GLY A 117 -0.77 -4.10 -2.60
N ASP A 118 -1.55 -5.11 -2.27
CA ASP A 118 -2.03 -5.39 -0.93
C ASP A 118 -1.05 -6.29 -0.17
N TYR A 119 -0.49 -5.79 0.90
CA TYR A 119 0.44 -6.50 1.78
C TYR A 119 -0.18 -6.91 3.12
N ASN A 120 -1.52 -6.80 3.25
CA ASN A 120 -2.23 -7.19 4.46
C ASN A 120 -2.13 -8.70 4.71
N GLN A 121 -2.18 -9.06 5.99
CA GLN A 121 -2.25 -10.45 6.42
C GLN A 121 -3.72 -10.84 6.60
N TYR A 122 -4.16 -11.85 5.86
CA TYR A 122 -5.53 -12.37 5.94
C TYR A 122 -5.56 -13.72 6.65
N SER A 123 -6.52 -13.93 7.53
CA SER A 123 -6.71 -15.20 8.26
C SER A 123 -7.41 -16.26 7.40
N GLY A 124 -8.14 -15.85 6.36
CA GLY A 124 -8.86 -16.70 5.43
C GLY A 124 -8.46 -16.50 3.99
N SER A 125 -8.43 -17.59 3.23
CA SER A 125 -8.28 -17.59 1.78
C SER A 125 -9.10 -18.73 1.20
N GLN A 126 -9.83 -18.46 0.13
CA GLN A 126 -10.62 -19.45 -0.60
C GLN A 126 -10.50 -19.23 -2.11
N GLN A 127 -10.77 -20.27 -2.88
CA GLN A 127 -10.89 -20.17 -4.33
C GLN A 127 -12.35 -20.36 -4.74
N MET A 128 -12.77 -19.60 -5.73
CA MET A 128 -14.11 -19.67 -6.33
C MET A 128 -14.01 -19.52 -7.84
N THR A 129 -14.71 -20.36 -8.58
CA THR A 129 -14.86 -20.17 -10.03
C THR A 129 -15.96 -19.16 -10.29
N VAL A 130 -15.66 -18.10 -11.02
CA VAL A 130 -16.62 -17.07 -11.45
C VAL A 130 -16.56 -17.00 -12.97
N GLY A 131 -17.66 -17.36 -13.64
CA GLY A 131 -17.62 -17.55 -15.10
C GLY A 131 -16.57 -18.59 -15.49
N ASP A 132 -15.58 -18.20 -16.28
CA ASP A 132 -14.51 -19.07 -16.77
C ASP A 132 -13.17 -18.86 -16.03
N VAL A 133 -13.14 -18.04 -14.97
CA VAL A 133 -11.91 -17.74 -14.24
C VAL A 133 -11.92 -18.28 -12.80
N GLU A 134 -10.75 -18.68 -12.32
CA GLU A 134 -10.53 -19.01 -10.91
C GLU A 134 -10.09 -17.77 -10.13
N VAL A 135 -10.86 -17.39 -9.12
CA VAL A 135 -10.64 -16.22 -8.28
C VAL A 135 -10.17 -16.66 -6.92
N THR A 136 -9.03 -16.15 -6.49
CA THR A 136 -8.57 -16.30 -5.10
C THR A 136 -9.10 -15.13 -4.28
N MET A 137 -9.91 -15.43 -3.28
CA MET A 137 -10.50 -14.46 -2.36
C MET A 137 -9.84 -14.57 -0.99
N LYS A 138 -9.44 -13.44 -0.41
CA LYS A 138 -8.76 -13.33 0.89
C LYS A 138 -9.52 -12.38 1.80
N GLY A 139 -9.53 -12.66 3.09
CA GLY A 139 -10.20 -11.78 4.06
C GLY A 139 -10.11 -12.29 5.49
N ASN A 140 -10.85 -11.63 6.38
CA ASN A 140 -10.88 -11.94 7.80
C ASN A 140 -12.32 -12.16 8.27
N ASP A 141 -12.50 -12.95 9.34
CA ASP A 141 -13.79 -13.16 10.03
C ASP A 141 -14.96 -13.54 9.10
N GLY A 142 -14.65 -14.22 7.99
CA GLY A 142 -15.62 -14.66 6.99
C GLY A 142 -15.99 -13.60 5.92
N GLY A 143 -15.51 -12.37 6.05
CA GLY A 143 -15.59 -11.34 5.01
C GLY A 143 -14.46 -11.45 3.99
N VAL A 144 -14.71 -11.04 2.76
CA VAL A 144 -13.70 -10.94 1.68
C VAL A 144 -13.28 -9.49 1.52
N SER A 145 -11.97 -9.24 1.59
CA SER A 145 -11.39 -7.92 1.42
C SER A 145 -10.56 -7.80 0.14
N LEU A 146 -10.12 -8.92 -0.44
CA LEU A 146 -9.31 -8.94 -1.65
C LEU A 146 -9.71 -10.13 -2.52
N ALA A 147 -9.91 -9.87 -3.80
CA ALA A 147 -9.99 -10.88 -4.84
C ALA A 147 -8.88 -10.66 -5.87
N VAL A 148 -8.22 -11.75 -6.30
CA VAL A 148 -7.22 -11.73 -7.37
C VAL A 148 -7.46 -12.89 -8.33
N TRP A 149 -7.30 -12.63 -9.63
CA TRP A 149 -7.44 -13.65 -10.67
C TRP A 149 -6.62 -13.29 -11.91
N GLN A 150 -6.55 -14.21 -12.82
CA GLN A 150 -5.90 -14.05 -14.12
C GLN A 150 -6.88 -14.40 -15.23
N ASP A 151 -6.80 -13.66 -16.33
CA ASP A 151 -7.49 -13.98 -17.57
C ASP A 151 -6.56 -13.68 -18.75
N GLY A 152 -6.19 -14.74 -19.47
CA GLY A 152 -5.18 -14.68 -20.53
C GLY A 152 -3.83 -14.23 -20.00
N ASN A 153 -3.32 -13.12 -20.54
CA ASN A 153 -2.03 -12.51 -20.15
C ASN A 153 -2.24 -11.26 -19.24
N ASN A 154 -3.35 -11.19 -18.54
CA ASN A 154 -3.63 -10.10 -17.63
C ASN A 154 -3.93 -10.63 -16.23
N ALA A 155 -3.51 -9.86 -15.24
CA ALA A 155 -3.88 -10.06 -13.85
C ALA A 155 -4.86 -8.98 -13.40
N TYR A 156 -5.73 -9.34 -12.48
CA TYR A 156 -6.78 -8.48 -11.97
C TYR A 156 -6.85 -8.55 -10.46
N SER A 157 -7.27 -7.46 -9.84
CA SER A 157 -7.61 -7.45 -8.43
C SER A 157 -8.80 -6.54 -8.13
N ILE A 158 -9.53 -6.89 -7.07
CA ILE A 158 -10.53 -6.04 -6.42
C ILE A 158 -10.19 -6.03 -4.93
N GLY A 159 -9.79 -4.88 -4.41
CA GLY A 159 -9.64 -4.62 -2.99
C GLY A 159 -10.87 -3.91 -2.44
N VAL A 160 -11.39 -4.35 -1.30
CA VAL A 160 -12.51 -3.73 -0.58
C VAL A 160 -11.99 -3.34 0.79
N TYR A 161 -11.70 -2.07 0.96
CA TYR A 161 -11.13 -1.51 2.16
C TYR A 161 -12.22 -0.89 3.02
N ASN A 162 -12.87 -1.74 3.78
CA ASN A 162 -13.83 -1.37 4.83
C ASN A 162 -13.64 -2.28 6.04
N ALA A 163 -14.30 -1.98 7.16
CA ALA A 163 -14.05 -2.67 8.43
C ALA A 163 -14.47 -4.16 8.44
N ALA A 164 -15.36 -4.59 7.54
CA ALA A 164 -15.96 -5.93 7.58
C ALA A 164 -15.64 -6.79 6.34
N GLY A 165 -15.14 -6.20 5.26
CA GLY A 165 -15.15 -6.85 3.95
C GLY A 165 -16.58 -7.00 3.41
N ILE A 166 -16.73 -7.80 2.38
CA ILE A 166 -18.02 -8.16 1.76
C ILE A 166 -18.17 -9.69 1.71
N THR A 167 -19.34 -10.19 1.34
CA THR A 167 -19.53 -11.62 1.13
C THR A 167 -18.80 -12.12 -0.13
N ALA A 168 -18.51 -13.42 -0.21
CA ALA A 168 -17.90 -14.01 -1.40
C ALA A 168 -18.81 -13.90 -2.62
N GLU A 169 -20.13 -13.94 -2.44
CA GLU A 169 -21.12 -13.77 -3.48
C GLU A 169 -21.14 -12.34 -4.04
N GLU A 170 -21.04 -11.33 -3.17
CA GLU A 170 -20.94 -9.92 -3.59
C GLU A 170 -19.63 -9.68 -4.34
N MET A 171 -18.53 -10.24 -3.86
CA MET A 171 -17.23 -10.17 -4.56
C MET A 171 -17.31 -10.83 -5.95
N ALA A 172 -17.93 -12.01 -6.04
CA ALA A 172 -18.13 -12.71 -7.32
C ALA A 172 -18.98 -11.93 -8.33
N GLN A 173 -19.96 -11.15 -7.86
CA GLN A 173 -20.77 -10.26 -8.72
C GLN A 173 -19.97 -9.08 -9.27
N MET A 174 -18.91 -8.65 -8.58
CA MET A 174 -18.03 -7.60 -9.08
C MET A 174 -16.98 -8.11 -10.07
N VAL A 175 -16.63 -9.41 -9.99
CA VAL A 175 -15.69 -10.06 -10.91
C VAL A 175 -16.34 -10.37 -12.26
N SER A 176 -17.68 -10.59 -12.31
CA SER A 176 -18.48 -11.07 -13.46
C SER A 176 -18.80 -9.99 -14.49
#